data_3b8f6d9bf8c81fdf76d564a8ad9fa583
#
_entry.id   3b8f6d9bf8c81fdf76d564a8ad9fa583
#
_cell.length_a   1.000
_cell.length_b   1.000
_cell.length_c   1.000
_cell.angle_alpha   90.00
_cell.angle_beta   90.00
_cell.angle_gamma   90.00
#
_symmetry.space_group_name_H-M   'P 1'
#
loop_
_entity.id
_entity.type
_entity.pdbx_description
1 polymer ?
#
loop_
_entity_poly.entity_id
_entity_poly.type
_entity_poly.pdbx_seq_one_letter_code
_entity_poly.pdbx_strand_id
1 'polypeptide(L)'
;MTILVIAENTNSVLAPATLNTVAAAQKIGDDIHVLVAGQGVGAVAEAAAKIAGVAKVLVADNAAFAHQLPENVAPLVAELGKSYSHVLAAATSNGKNILPRVAAQLDVDQISEIVSVESPDTFKRPIYAGNAIATVQSSAAVKVITVRATGFDAVAAEGGSAAIENVSAGGDAGKSAFVGEELAKSDRPEPVSYTHLTLPTK
;
A
#
# COMPACT_ATOMS: atom_id res chain seq x y z
N MET A 1 6.36 -18.11 -1.37
CA MET A 1 5.17 -17.27 -1.66
C MET A 1 5.68 -15.87 -1.87
N THR A 2 5.53 -15.35 -3.08
CA THR A 2 6.00 -14.00 -3.39
C THR A 2 4.86 -13.01 -3.16
N ILE A 3 5.12 -11.94 -2.42
CA ILE A 3 4.14 -10.95 -1.97
C ILE A 3 4.48 -9.60 -2.60
N LEU A 4 3.50 -8.94 -3.20
CA LEU A 4 3.63 -7.59 -3.73
C LEU A 4 3.00 -6.59 -2.75
N VAL A 5 3.79 -5.66 -2.25
CA VAL A 5 3.32 -4.53 -1.44
C VAL A 5 3.36 -3.27 -2.28
N ILE A 6 2.24 -2.58 -2.38
CA ILE A 6 2.17 -1.29 -3.08
C ILE A 6 2.55 -0.20 -2.09
N ALA A 7 3.66 0.48 -2.38
CA ALA A 7 4.09 1.62 -1.58
C ALA A 7 3.21 2.84 -1.85
N GLU A 8 2.68 3.44 -0.81
CA GLU A 8 2.08 4.76 -0.90
C GLU A 8 3.17 5.82 -0.77
N ASN A 9 3.15 6.83 -1.64
CA ASN A 9 4.17 7.86 -1.68
C ASN A 9 3.63 9.16 -2.27
N THR A 10 4.39 10.24 -2.10
CA THR A 10 4.12 11.57 -2.67
C THR A 10 5.09 11.91 -3.80
N ASN A 11 5.65 10.93 -4.52
CA ASN A 11 6.78 11.00 -5.44
C ASN A 11 8.13 11.32 -4.77
N SER A 12 8.15 12.00 -3.64
CA SER A 12 9.37 12.38 -2.91
C SER A 12 9.54 11.67 -1.56
N VAL A 13 8.45 11.27 -0.92
CA VAL A 13 8.45 10.68 0.42
C VAL A 13 7.62 9.40 0.44
N LEU A 14 8.20 8.36 1.02
CA LEU A 14 7.50 7.10 1.31
C LEU A 14 6.54 7.29 2.49
N ALA A 15 5.27 6.92 2.31
CA ALA A 15 4.29 7.03 3.39
C ALA A 15 4.55 5.99 4.51
N PRO A 16 4.51 6.39 5.80
CA PRO A 16 4.77 5.50 6.92
C PRO A 16 3.89 4.24 6.95
N ALA A 17 2.65 4.32 6.47
CA ALA A 17 1.73 3.18 6.41
C ALA A 17 2.26 2.01 5.55
N THR A 18 3.23 2.27 4.66
CA THR A 18 3.92 1.22 3.91
C THR A 18 4.70 0.29 4.84
N LEU A 19 5.32 0.80 5.91
CA LEU A 19 6.06 0.00 6.89
C LEU A 19 5.15 -0.98 7.65
N ASN A 20 3.94 -0.54 7.99
CA ASN A 20 2.93 -1.39 8.62
C ASN A 20 2.41 -2.47 7.66
N THR A 21 2.31 -2.12 6.37
CA THR A 21 1.89 -3.06 5.32
C THR A 21 2.97 -4.13 5.09
N VAL A 22 4.24 -3.76 5.10
CA VAL A 22 5.36 -4.72 5.05
C VAL A 22 5.36 -5.63 6.29
N ALA A 23 5.06 -5.09 7.49
CA ALA A 23 4.92 -5.90 8.70
C ALA A 23 3.81 -6.96 8.57
N ALA A 24 2.68 -6.60 7.97
CA ALA A 24 1.62 -7.56 7.66
C ALA A 24 2.08 -8.61 6.63
N ALA A 25 2.80 -8.20 5.60
CA ALA A 25 3.35 -9.10 4.59
C ALA A 25 4.32 -10.12 5.19
N GLN A 26 5.18 -9.72 6.15
CA GLN A 26 6.10 -10.61 6.88
C GLN A 26 5.38 -11.70 7.70
N LYS A 27 4.12 -11.49 8.08
CA LYS A 27 3.30 -12.52 8.73
C LYS A 27 2.78 -13.57 7.75
N ILE A 28 2.81 -13.27 6.45
CA ILE A 28 2.35 -14.15 5.37
C ILE A 28 3.53 -14.94 4.80
N GLY A 29 4.68 -14.28 4.59
CA GLY A 29 5.88 -14.90 4.02
C GLY A 29 7.05 -13.93 3.91
N ASP A 30 8.20 -14.44 3.48
CA ASP A 30 9.48 -13.71 3.53
C ASP A 30 9.90 -13.09 2.18
N ASP A 31 9.30 -13.50 1.06
CA ASP A 31 9.64 -13.00 -0.27
C ASP A 31 8.76 -11.80 -0.63
N ILE A 32 9.16 -10.64 -0.11
CA ILE A 32 8.38 -9.40 -0.19
C ILE A 32 9.01 -8.45 -1.20
N HIS A 33 8.24 -8.11 -2.23
CA HIS A 33 8.58 -7.10 -3.22
C HIS A 33 7.76 -5.84 -2.98
N VAL A 34 8.38 -4.67 -3.06
CA VAL A 34 7.70 -3.38 -2.90
C VAL A 34 7.62 -2.68 -4.24
N LEU A 35 6.42 -2.37 -4.70
CA LEU A 35 6.19 -1.56 -5.90
C LEU A 35 6.13 -0.08 -5.53
N VAL A 36 7.00 0.70 -6.15
CA VAL A 36 7.01 2.17 -6.08
C VAL A 36 6.59 2.70 -7.45
N ALA A 37 5.38 3.24 -7.54
CA ALA A 37 4.87 3.89 -8.75
C ALA A 37 4.78 5.40 -8.53
N GLY A 38 5.16 6.20 -9.54
CA GLY A 38 5.12 7.67 -9.47
C GLY A 38 5.96 8.30 -10.57
N GLN A 39 6.30 9.58 -10.40
CA GLN A 39 7.18 10.32 -11.28
C GLN A 39 8.38 10.87 -10.50
N GLY A 40 9.59 10.54 -10.94
CA GLY A 40 10.81 10.97 -10.27
C GLY A 40 10.99 10.30 -8.89
N VAL A 41 10.59 9.05 -8.74
CA VAL A 41 10.49 8.32 -7.45
C VAL A 41 11.80 7.67 -6.99
N GLY A 42 12.96 8.06 -7.51
CA GLY A 42 14.24 7.46 -7.15
C GLY A 42 14.52 7.47 -5.63
N ALA A 43 14.30 8.60 -4.96
CA ALA A 43 14.49 8.72 -3.51
C ALA A 43 13.53 7.82 -2.71
N VAL A 44 12.29 7.64 -3.20
CA VAL A 44 11.32 6.73 -2.57
C VAL A 44 11.74 5.28 -2.75
N ALA A 45 12.25 4.92 -3.92
CA ALA A 45 12.77 3.58 -4.19
C ALA A 45 13.96 3.24 -3.30
N GLU A 46 14.89 4.18 -3.10
CA GLU A 46 16.01 4.02 -2.17
C GLU A 46 15.54 3.87 -0.72
N ALA A 47 14.54 4.64 -0.29
CA ALA A 47 13.94 4.49 1.03
C ALA A 47 13.26 3.13 1.18
N ALA A 48 12.51 2.67 0.18
CA ALA A 48 11.86 1.37 0.18
C ALA A 48 12.88 0.21 0.21
N ALA A 49 14.03 0.35 -0.46
CA ALA A 49 15.08 -0.66 -0.47
C ALA A 49 15.78 -0.84 0.89
N LYS A 50 15.72 0.18 1.76
CA LYS A 50 16.27 0.12 3.12
C LYS A 50 15.35 -0.53 4.13
N ILE A 51 14.08 -0.77 3.81
CA ILE A 51 13.11 -1.36 4.73
C ILE A 51 13.54 -2.78 5.10
N ALA A 52 13.55 -3.09 6.40
CA ALA A 52 13.89 -4.41 6.89
C ALA A 52 12.91 -5.49 6.37
N GLY A 53 13.46 -6.55 5.75
CA GLY A 53 12.69 -7.69 5.25
C GLY A 53 12.11 -7.52 3.85
N VAL A 54 12.42 -6.43 3.15
CA VAL A 54 12.11 -6.29 1.72
C VAL A 54 13.20 -6.98 0.90
N ALA A 55 12.79 -7.87 0.00
CA ALA A 55 13.70 -8.63 -0.88
C ALA A 55 14.01 -7.87 -2.18
N LYS A 56 13.03 -7.14 -2.72
CA LYS A 56 13.18 -6.42 -3.98
C LYS A 56 12.27 -5.18 -4.01
N VAL A 57 12.73 -4.13 -4.69
CA VAL A 57 11.90 -2.95 -5.01
C VAL A 57 11.70 -2.89 -6.52
N LEU A 58 10.46 -2.82 -6.94
CA LEU A 58 10.04 -2.60 -8.32
C LEU A 58 9.70 -1.13 -8.51
N VAL A 59 10.29 -0.50 -9.51
CA VAL A 59 10.09 0.92 -9.79
C VAL A 59 9.36 1.10 -11.11
N ALA A 60 8.21 1.76 -11.04
CA ALA A 60 7.43 2.21 -12.20
C ALA A 60 7.47 3.74 -12.25
N ASP A 61 8.52 4.29 -12.81
CA ASP A 61 8.71 5.75 -12.94
C ASP A 61 8.17 6.22 -14.29
N ASN A 62 7.02 6.91 -14.25
CA ASN A 62 6.36 7.42 -15.45
C ASN A 62 5.47 8.61 -15.09
N ALA A 63 5.40 9.60 -16.00
CA ALA A 63 4.54 10.79 -15.84
C ALA A 63 3.05 10.43 -15.65
N ALA A 64 2.58 9.31 -16.20
CA ALA A 64 1.21 8.82 -15.98
C ALA A 64 0.89 8.50 -14.52
N PHE A 65 1.90 8.31 -13.67
CA PHE A 65 1.75 8.01 -12.24
C PHE A 65 2.02 9.21 -11.33
N ALA A 66 2.29 10.41 -11.88
CA ALA A 66 2.63 11.61 -11.12
C ALA A 66 1.62 11.93 -10.01
N HIS A 67 0.33 11.71 -10.28
CA HIS A 67 -0.77 11.94 -9.34
C HIS A 67 -1.42 10.65 -8.83
N GLN A 68 -0.80 9.51 -9.09
CA GLN A 68 -1.23 8.18 -8.65
C GLN A 68 -2.70 7.87 -8.95
N LEU A 69 -3.19 8.32 -10.10
CA LEU A 69 -4.57 8.06 -10.52
C LEU A 69 -4.82 6.55 -10.55
N PRO A 70 -5.85 6.06 -9.85
CA PRO A 70 -6.12 4.62 -9.74
C PRO A 70 -6.36 3.95 -11.09
N GLU A 71 -6.88 4.70 -12.06
CA GLU A 71 -7.10 4.25 -13.43
C GLU A 71 -5.81 3.88 -14.15
N ASN A 72 -4.69 4.50 -13.76
CA ASN A 72 -3.36 4.24 -14.33
C ASN A 72 -2.60 3.20 -13.48
N VAL A 73 -2.67 3.30 -12.14
CA VAL A 73 -1.92 2.42 -11.24
C VAL A 73 -2.51 1.00 -11.18
N ALA A 74 -3.85 0.86 -11.15
CA ALA A 74 -4.47 -0.45 -10.98
C ALA A 74 -4.16 -1.43 -12.12
N PRO A 75 -4.14 -1.04 -13.41
CA PRO A 75 -3.73 -1.96 -14.49
C PRO A 75 -2.29 -2.46 -14.36
N LEU A 76 -1.36 -1.61 -13.95
CA LEU A 76 0.03 -2.01 -13.69
C LEU A 76 0.09 -3.05 -12.57
N VAL A 77 -0.58 -2.76 -11.45
CA VAL A 77 -0.62 -3.66 -10.29
C VAL A 77 -1.29 -4.99 -10.64
N ALA A 78 -2.37 -4.98 -11.41
CA ALA A 78 -3.05 -6.20 -11.84
C ALA A 78 -2.16 -7.05 -12.75
N GLU A 79 -1.41 -6.44 -13.67
CA GLU A 79 -0.49 -7.17 -14.54
C GLU A 79 0.64 -7.83 -13.75
N LEU A 80 1.30 -7.07 -12.87
CA LEU A 80 2.33 -7.61 -11.99
C LEU A 80 1.75 -8.68 -11.05
N GLY A 81 0.58 -8.42 -10.48
CA GLY A 81 -0.11 -9.26 -9.51
C GLY A 81 -0.35 -10.70 -9.96
N LYS A 82 -0.44 -10.95 -11.29
CA LYS A 82 -0.57 -12.31 -11.85
C LYS A 82 0.59 -13.23 -11.47
N SER A 83 1.76 -12.68 -11.16
CA SER A 83 2.95 -13.43 -10.77
C SER A 83 3.13 -13.53 -9.26
N TYR A 84 2.22 -13.00 -8.47
CA TYR A 84 2.27 -12.96 -7.01
C TYR A 84 1.14 -13.77 -6.38
N SER A 85 1.40 -14.31 -5.21
CA SER A 85 0.35 -14.97 -4.42
C SER A 85 -0.50 -13.98 -3.62
N HIS A 86 0.07 -12.82 -3.30
CA HIS A 86 -0.59 -11.78 -2.51
C HIS A 86 -0.24 -10.39 -3.05
N VAL A 87 -1.23 -9.50 -3.04
CA VAL A 87 -1.06 -8.07 -3.36
C VAL A 87 -1.63 -7.25 -2.20
N LEU A 88 -0.77 -6.49 -1.53
CA LEU A 88 -1.11 -5.74 -0.34
C LEU A 88 -0.95 -4.24 -0.56
N ALA A 89 -1.85 -3.44 0.00
CA ALA A 89 -1.67 -1.99 0.18
C ALA A 89 -2.20 -1.56 1.55
N ALA A 90 -1.75 -0.41 2.04
CA ALA A 90 -2.33 0.20 3.23
C ALA A 90 -3.82 0.55 2.99
N ALA A 91 -4.66 0.41 4.01
CA ALA A 91 -6.08 0.73 3.95
C ALA A 91 -6.34 2.25 4.07
N THR A 92 -5.54 3.04 3.37
CA THR A 92 -5.71 4.48 3.17
C THR A 92 -6.74 4.76 2.08
N SER A 93 -7.09 6.01 1.85
CA SER A 93 -7.97 6.40 0.74
C SER A 93 -7.41 5.95 -0.61
N ASN A 94 -6.07 6.02 -0.79
CA ASN A 94 -5.42 5.59 -2.01
C ASN A 94 -5.50 4.06 -2.20
N GLY A 95 -5.08 3.28 -1.21
CA GLY A 95 -5.15 1.81 -1.28
C GLY A 95 -6.58 1.29 -1.45
N LYS A 96 -7.56 1.92 -0.79
CA LYS A 96 -9.00 1.60 -0.93
C LYS A 96 -9.56 1.95 -2.31
N ASN A 97 -8.92 2.83 -3.06
CA ASN A 97 -9.32 3.17 -4.41
C ASN A 97 -8.63 2.26 -5.45
N ILE A 98 -7.38 1.90 -5.23
CA ILE A 98 -6.60 1.08 -6.17
C ILE A 98 -6.99 -0.40 -6.09
N LEU A 99 -6.96 -1.00 -4.89
CA LEU A 99 -7.05 -2.46 -4.74
C LEU A 99 -8.38 -3.08 -5.20
N PRO A 100 -9.56 -2.47 -5.00
CA PRO A 100 -10.79 -3.04 -5.56
C PRO A 100 -10.78 -3.14 -7.08
N ARG A 101 -10.11 -2.19 -7.75
CA ARG A 101 -9.92 -2.20 -9.21
C ARG A 101 -8.98 -3.32 -9.64
N VAL A 102 -7.91 -3.54 -8.86
CA VAL A 102 -6.98 -4.65 -9.07
C VAL A 102 -7.69 -5.99 -8.91
N ALA A 103 -8.46 -6.16 -7.82
CA ALA A 103 -9.23 -7.38 -7.58
C ALA A 103 -10.21 -7.69 -8.72
N ALA A 104 -10.94 -6.67 -9.19
CA ALA A 104 -11.86 -6.81 -10.32
C ALA A 104 -11.13 -7.19 -11.62
N GLN A 105 -9.93 -6.64 -11.87
CA GLN A 105 -9.14 -6.97 -13.07
C GLN A 105 -8.52 -8.36 -13.01
N LEU A 106 -8.26 -8.88 -11.81
CA LEU A 106 -7.76 -10.25 -11.59
C LEU A 106 -8.89 -11.27 -11.44
N ASP A 107 -10.15 -10.82 -11.41
CA ASP A 107 -11.34 -11.65 -11.17
C ASP A 107 -11.26 -12.43 -9.85
N VAL A 108 -10.86 -11.73 -8.78
CA VAL A 108 -10.74 -12.27 -7.42
C VAL A 108 -11.43 -11.39 -6.40
N ASP A 109 -11.73 -11.96 -5.22
CA ASP A 109 -12.22 -11.22 -4.06
C ASP A 109 -11.15 -10.34 -3.43
N GLN A 110 -11.57 -9.26 -2.77
CA GLN A 110 -10.70 -8.42 -1.95
C GLN A 110 -11.00 -8.64 -0.47
N ILE A 111 -9.94 -8.80 0.33
CA ILE A 111 -10.02 -8.80 1.80
C ILE A 111 -9.66 -7.42 2.32
N SER A 112 -10.66 -6.69 2.84
CA SER A 112 -10.50 -5.30 3.22
C SER A 112 -10.13 -5.13 4.69
N GLU A 113 -9.17 -4.23 4.96
CA GLU A 113 -8.82 -3.73 6.30
C GLU A 113 -8.45 -4.82 7.31
N ILE A 114 -7.57 -5.74 6.92
CA ILE A 114 -7.12 -6.77 7.86
C ILE A 114 -6.39 -6.14 9.07
N VAL A 115 -6.58 -6.75 10.24
CA VAL A 115 -5.91 -6.37 11.50
C VAL A 115 -5.04 -7.51 12.06
N SER A 116 -5.17 -8.72 11.52
CA SER A 116 -4.34 -9.88 11.88
C SER A 116 -4.25 -10.85 10.72
N VAL A 117 -3.12 -11.56 10.65
CA VAL A 117 -2.86 -12.69 9.76
C VAL A 117 -2.82 -13.95 10.62
N GLU A 118 -3.70 -14.91 10.35
CA GLU A 118 -3.75 -16.20 11.06
C GLU A 118 -3.01 -17.29 10.28
N SER A 119 -3.10 -17.21 8.94
CA SER A 119 -2.36 -18.06 8.01
C SER A 119 -2.25 -17.33 6.66
N PRO A 120 -1.51 -17.84 5.66
CA PRO A 120 -1.38 -17.17 4.36
C PRO A 120 -2.70 -16.93 3.62
N ASP A 121 -3.75 -17.64 3.96
CA ASP A 121 -5.07 -17.55 3.35
C ASP A 121 -6.18 -17.06 4.29
N THR A 122 -5.88 -16.89 5.58
CA THR A 122 -6.86 -16.61 6.63
C THR A 122 -6.48 -15.36 7.43
N PHE A 123 -7.42 -14.43 7.52
CA PHE A 123 -7.19 -13.09 8.06
C PHE A 123 -8.32 -12.67 8.98
N LYS A 124 -8.04 -11.78 9.93
CA LYS A 124 -9.06 -11.12 10.75
C LYS A 124 -9.28 -9.70 10.29
N ARG A 125 -10.55 -9.32 10.21
CA ARG A 125 -10.95 -7.95 9.84
C ARG A 125 -12.12 -7.47 10.69
N PRO A 126 -12.19 -6.18 11.04
CA PRO A 126 -13.35 -5.62 11.70
C PRO A 126 -14.54 -5.50 10.71
N ILE A 127 -15.72 -5.76 11.24
CA ILE A 127 -17.02 -5.57 10.56
C ILE A 127 -17.96 -4.82 11.51
N TYR A 128 -19.13 -4.39 11.03
CA TYR A 128 -20.10 -3.62 11.83
C TYR A 128 -19.44 -2.42 12.53
N ALA A 129 -18.72 -1.58 11.76
CA ALA A 129 -18.00 -0.41 12.28
C ALA A 129 -17.01 -0.74 13.44
N GLY A 130 -16.46 -1.95 13.43
CA GLY A 130 -15.48 -2.40 14.43
C GLY A 130 -16.07 -3.11 15.64
N ASN A 131 -17.40 -3.26 15.72
CA ASN A 131 -18.07 -3.95 16.85
C ASN A 131 -17.90 -5.48 16.81
N ALA A 132 -17.50 -6.03 15.67
CA ALA A 132 -17.21 -7.46 15.53
C ALA A 132 -15.94 -7.66 14.71
N ILE A 133 -15.25 -8.77 14.99
CA ILE A 133 -14.09 -9.22 14.21
C ILE A 133 -14.48 -10.49 13.47
N ALA A 134 -14.43 -10.44 12.14
CA ALA A 134 -14.63 -11.60 11.30
C ALA A 134 -13.29 -12.26 10.99
N THR A 135 -13.24 -13.58 11.06
CA THR A 135 -12.17 -14.39 10.48
C THR A 135 -12.63 -14.80 9.08
N VAL A 136 -11.85 -14.42 8.07
CA VAL A 136 -12.15 -14.67 6.65
C VAL A 136 -11.03 -15.49 6.04
N GLN A 137 -11.40 -16.45 5.19
CA GLN A 137 -10.46 -17.26 4.42
C GLN A 137 -10.77 -17.06 2.93
N SER A 138 -9.73 -16.86 2.13
CA SER A 138 -9.84 -16.75 0.67
C SER A 138 -9.16 -17.93 -0.02
N SER A 139 -9.87 -18.56 -0.94
CA SER A 139 -9.35 -19.62 -1.82
C SER A 139 -8.84 -19.06 -3.16
N ALA A 140 -8.90 -17.73 -3.38
CA ALA A 140 -8.45 -17.11 -4.61
C ALA A 140 -6.97 -17.42 -4.89
N ALA A 141 -6.59 -17.51 -6.16
CA ALA A 141 -5.20 -17.74 -6.56
C ALA A 141 -4.28 -16.58 -6.12
N VAL A 142 -4.76 -15.35 -6.27
CA VAL A 142 -4.11 -14.12 -5.79
C VAL A 142 -4.98 -13.49 -4.71
N LYS A 143 -4.44 -13.28 -3.51
CA LYS A 143 -5.14 -12.60 -2.42
C LYS A 143 -4.88 -11.09 -2.52
N VAL A 144 -5.93 -10.32 -2.76
CA VAL A 144 -5.85 -8.84 -2.82
C VAL A 144 -6.33 -8.29 -1.48
N ILE A 145 -5.45 -7.56 -0.76
CA ILE A 145 -5.65 -7.27 0.66
C ILE A 145 -5.34 -5.81 0.96
N THR A 146 -6.26 -5.11 1.64
CA THR A 146 -5.90 -3.83 2.28
C THR A 146 -5.60 -4.05 3.75
N VAL A 147 -4.53 -3.42 4.24
CA VAL A 147 -3.99 -3.58 5.60
C VAL A 147 -4.33 -2.35 6.45
N ARG A 148 -4.97 -2.54 7.59
CA ARG A 148 -5.17 -1.47 8.57
C ARG A 148 -3.86 -1.20 9.29
N ALA A 149 -3.23 -0.05 9.04
CA ALA A 149 -1.92 0.28 9.56
C ALA A 149 -1.83 0.17 11.09
N THR A 150 -2.88 0.57 11.81
CA THR A 150 -2.93 0.48 13.29
C THR A 150 -3.04 -0.95 13.84
N GLY A 151 -3.21 -1.96 13.00
CA GLY A 151 -3.26 -3.37 13.41
C GLY A 151 -1.89 -4.06 13.43
N PHE A 152 -0.86 -3.40 12.91
CA PHE A 152 0.48 -3.97 12.77
C PHE A 152 1.53 -2.94 13.18
N ASP A 153 2.49 -3.34 14.00
CA ASP A 153 3.64 -2.49 14.33
C ASP A 153 4.52 -2.32 13.08
N ALA A 154 4.95 -1.09 12.83
CA ALA A 154 5.78 -0.79 11.67
C ALA A 154 7.13 -1.51 11.76
N VAL A 155 7.59 -2.08 10.63
CA VAL A 155 8.95 -2.59 10.52
C VAL A 155 9.95 -1.45 10.57
N ALA A 156 11.22 -1.77 10.86
CA ALA A 156 12.30 -0.80 10.78
C ALA A 156 12.44 -0.25 9.35
N ALA A 157 12.48 1.08 9.24
CA ALA A 157 12.66 1.77 7.95
C ALA A 157 14.08 1.58 7.38
N GLU A 158 15.00 1.10 8.20
CA GLU A 158 16.41 0.83 7.85
C GLU A 158 16.79 -0.59 8.24
N GLY A 159 17.90 -1.07 7.66
CA GLY A 159 18.43 -2.42 7.91
C GLY A 159 18.23 -3.39 6.74
N GLY A 160 17.48 -3.00 5.70
CA GLY A 160 17.37 -3.72 4.43
C GLY A 160 18.40 -3.23 3.40
N SER A 161 18.57 -4.02 2.34
CA SER A 161 19.42 -3.73 1.17
C SER A 161 18.85 -4.38 -0.08
N ALA A 162 17.57 -4.14 -0.34
CA ALA A 162 16.85 -4.74 -1.46
C ALA A 162 17.38 -4.23 -2.81
N ALA A 163 17.43 -5.12 -3.79
CA ALA A 163 17.72 -4.73 -5.17
C ALA A 163 16.59 -3.90 -5.76
N ILE A 164 16.94 -2.84 -6.48
CA ILE A 164 15.99 -1.97 -7.18
C ILE A 164 15.95 -2.39 -8.66
N GLU A 165 14.76 -2.66 -9.17
CA GLU A 165 14.52 -3.10 -10.54
C GLU A 165 13.45 -2.21 -11.19
N ASN A 166 13.76 -1.64 -12.35
CA ASN A 166 12.75 -0.91 -13.12
C ASN A 166 11.82 -1.89 -13.84
N VAL A 167 10.52 -1.67 -13.68
CA VAL A 167 9.50 -2.43 -14.39
C VAL A 167 8.92 -1.59 -15.52
N SER A 168 8.43 -2.26 -16.57
CA SER A 168 7.73 -1.57 -17.63
C SER A 168 6.49 -0.91 -17.07
N ALA A 169 6.51 0.41 -17.01
CA ALA A 169 5.37 1.20 -16.60
C ALA A 169 4.37 1.24 -17.76
N GLY A 170 3.11 0.91 -17.49
CA GLY A 170 2.02 1.18 -18.43
C GLY A 170 1.92 2.68 -18.73
N GLY A 171 1.12 3.03 -19.74
CA GLY A 171 0.85 4.43 -20.07
C GLY A 171 -0.37 4.99 -19.34
N ASP A 172 -0.72 6.22 -19.71
CA ASP A 172 -1.98 6.83 -19.28
C ASP A 172 -3.18 6.09 -19.89
N ALA A 173 -4.11 5.66 -19.05
CA ALA A 173 -5.35 4.99 -19.48
C ALA A 173 -6.35 5.96 -20.16
N GLY A 174 -6.14 7.26 -20.08
CA GLY A 174 -6.98 8.30 -20.67
C GLY A 174 -8.41 8.35 -20.10
N LYS A 175 -8.65 7.78 -18.92
CA LYS A 175 -9.98 7.69 -18.30
C LYS A 175 -10.26 8.80 -17.31
N SER A 176 -9.22 9.36 -16.73
CA SER A 176 -9.28 10.47 -15.78
C SER A 176 -8.05 11.37 -15.97
N ALA A 177 -8.16 12.62 -15.60
CA ALA A 177 -7.06 13.57 -15.62
C ALA A 177 -7.02 14.34 -14.30
N PHE A 178 -5.81 14.59 -13.80
CA PHE A 178 -5.63 15.50 -12.68
C PHE A 178 -5.83 16.94 -13.17
N VAL A 179 -6.75 17.65 -12.55
CA VAL A 179 -7.07 19.04 -12.89
C VAL A 179 -6.33 20.01 -11.98
N GLY A 180 -6.20 19.64 -10.70
CA GLY A 180 -5.53 20.47 -9.69
C GLY A 180 -5.93 20.06 -8.28
N GLU A 181 -5.17 20.57 -7.31
CA GLU A 181 -5.48 20.45 -5.89
C GLU A 181 -5.25 21.81 -5.22
N GLU A 182 -6.04 22.09 -4.22
CA GLU A 182 -5.89 23.26 -3.38
C GLU A 182 -5.62 22.79 -1.95
N LEU A 183 -4.37 22.95 -1.50
CA LEU A 183 -3.97 22.54 -0.15
C LEU A 183 -4.22 23.69 0.80
N ALA A 184 -5.08 23.48 1.79
CA ALA A 184 -5.29 24.42 2.87
C ALA A 184 -3.99 24.56 3.68
N LYS A 185 -3.43 25.78 3.73
CA LYS A 185 -2.35 26.10 4.65
C LYS A 185 -2.95 26.31 6.02
N SER A 186 -2.79 25.38 6.93
CA SER A 186 -3.18 25.52 8.32
C SER A 186 -1.96 25.93 9.14
N ASP A 187 -2.09 27.03 9.86
CA ASP A 187 -1.11 27.42 10.90
C ASP A 187 -1.26 26.56 12.17
N ARG A 188 -2.29 25.71 12.22
CA ARG A 188 -2.51 24.78 13.31
C ARG A 188 -1.82 23.47 12.95
N PRO A 189 -0.96 22.96 13.83
CA PRO A 189 -0.40 21.63 13.65
C PRO A 189 -1.52 20.59 13.58
N GLU A 190 -1.33 19.58 12.72
CA GLU A 190 -2.32 18.52 12.56
C GLU A 190 -2.53 17.73 13.86
N PRO A 191 -3.77 17.34 14.20
CA PRO A 191 -4.06 16.59 15.44
C PRO A 191 -3.23 15.29 15.56
N VAL A 192 -2.85 14.68 14.43
CA VAL A 192 -2.04 13.46 14.39
C VAL A 192 -0.59 13.69 14.84
N SER A 193 -0.09 14.93 14.79
CA SER A 193 1.28 15.27 15.21
C SER A 193 1.41 15.56 16.71
N TYR A 194 0.31 15.52 17.47
CA TYR A 194 0.31 15.73 18.91
C TYR A 194 0.16 14.44 19.69
N THR A 195 0.99 14.29 20.70
CA THR A 195 0.83 13.26 21.73
C THR A 195 -0.11 13.69 22.84
N HIS A 196 -0.48 14.99 22.90
CA HIS A 196 -1.32 15.56 23.95
C HIS A 196 -2.14 16.72 23.42
N LEU A 197 -3.47 16.67 23.59
CA LEU A 197 -4.40 17.76 23.31
C LEU A 197 -4.94 18.32 24.62
N THR A 198 -4.74 19.61 24.88
CA THR A 198 -5.38 20.33 25.99
C THR A 198 -6.62 21.03 25.48
N LEU A 199 -7.76 20.81 26.13
CA LEU A 199 -8.96 21.61 25.90
C LEU A 199 -8.75 23.01 26.52
N PRO A 200 -9.21 24.11 25.85
CA PRO A 200 -9.17 25.40 26.46
C PRO A 200 -10.10 25.41 27.69
N THR A 201 -9.53 25.63 28.85
CA THR A 201 -10.30 25.91 30.06
C THR A 201 -10.85 27.33 29.98
N LYS A 202 -12.15 27.48 30.10
CA LYS A 202 -12.80 28.80 30.29
C LYS A 202 -12.53 29.31 31.69
#